data_9955d972106bd7326bdafc8b1ef6cf92
#
_entry.id   9955d972106bd7326bdafc8b1ef6cf92
#
_cell.length_a   1.000
_cell.length_b   1.000
_cell.length_c   1.000
_cell.angle_alpha   90.00
_cell.angle_beta   90.00
_cell.angle_gamma   90.00
#
_symmetry.space_group_name_H-M   'P 1'
#
loop_
_entity.id
_entity.type
_entity.pdbx_description
1 polymer ?
#
loop_
_entity_poly.entity_id
_entity_poly.type
_entity_poly.pdbx_seq_one_letter_code
_entity_poly.pdbx_strand_id
1 'polypeptide(L)'
;MTRVLVVEDEPGIALGLQDDLSLEGYEVEVVRDGVAATQRTREATFDLILLDVMLPKKDGFQICRELRRRGIRTPIILLTARTQEAEKVMGLELGADDYVTKPFSPAELRARIKAMLRRSAAEDLEVYRFGDVEADFRRFELRRGGTVVGVTPIELKLLAALVRNRGTVLSRAKLKDEVWGPDFAMTDRVIDTHVANLRKKIEPEAGEPRYLVSVRGVGYRFDG
;
A
#
# COMPACT_ATOMS: atom_id res chain seq x y z
N MET A 1 -4.08 -10.82 17.80
CA MET A 1 -4.40 -11.62 16.58
C MET A 1 -4.54 -10.64 15.43
N THR A 2 -3.99 -10.93 14.27
CA THR A 2 -4.07 -10.02 13.11
C THR A 2 -5.47 -10.05 12.53
N ARG A 3 -6.11 -8.88 12.40
CA ARG A 3 -7.49 -8.72 11.94
C ARG A 3 -7.53 -8.28 10.49
N VAL A 4 -8.22 -9.05 9.65
CA VAL A 4 -8.37 -8.78 8.22
C VAL A 4 -9.84 -8.51 7.90
N LEU A 5 -10.11 -7.36 7.27
CA LEU A 5 -11.42 -7.06 6.71
C LEU A 5 -11.45 -7.50 5.24
N VAL A 6 -12.38 -8.35 4.89
CA VAL A 6 -12.66 -8.77 3.51
C VAL A 6 -13.94 -8.07 3.06
N VAL A 7 -13.84 -7.29 2.00
CA VAL A 7 -14.97 -6.59 1.38
C VAL A 7 -15.20 -7.19 0.00
N GLU A 8 -16.17 -8.11 -0.09
CA GLU A 8 -16.41 -8.94 -1.27
C GLU A 8 -17.92 -9.31 -1.32
N ASP A 9 -18.60 -9.01 -2.41
CA ASP A 9 -20.03 -9.26 -2.55
C ASP A 9 -20.35 -10.67 -3.07
N GLU A 10 -19.42 -11.30 -3.81
CA GLU A 10 -19.59 -12.66 -4.31
C GLU A 10 -19.43 -13.71 -3.20
N PRO A 11 -20.50 -14.46 -2.84
CA PRO A 11 -20.48 -15.34 -1.68
C PRO A 11 -19.40 -16.42 -1.73
N GLY A 12 -19.13 -16.96 -2.92
CA GLY A 12 -18.15 -18.03 -3.12
C GLY A 12 -16.71 -17.54 -2.88
N ILE A 13 -16.36 -16.36 -3.39
CA ILE A 13 -15.04 -15.74 -3.17
C ILE A 13 -14.90 -15.33 -1.71
N ALA A 14 -15.92 -14.69 -1.14
CA ALA A 14 -15.90 -14.24 0.26
C ALA A 14 -15.70 -15.41 1.24
N LEU A 15 -16.41 -16.52 1.05
CA LEU A 15 -16.26 -17.72 1.88
C LEU A 15 -14.85 -18.34 1.69
N GLY A 16 -14.40 -18.50 0.45
CA GLY A 16 -13.08 -19.04 0.17
C GLY A 16 -11.95 -18.21 0.79
N LEU A 17 -12.05 -16.88 0.75
CA LEU A 17 -11.10 -15.96 1.40
C LEU A 17 -11.17 -16.09 2.93
N GLN A 18 -12.37 -16.17 3.50
CA GLN A 18 -12.54 -16.31 4.95
C GLN A 18 -11.91 -17.60 5.45
N ASP A 19 -12.19 -18.73 4.80
CA ASP A 19 -11.66 -20.03 5.18
C ASP A 19 -10.13 -20.09 5.04
N ASP A 20 -9.60 -19.68 3.88
CA ASP A 20 -8.17 -19.71 3.60
C ASP A 20 -7.37 -18.83 4.59
N LEU A 21 -7.85 -17.64 4.87
CA LEU A 21 -7.16 -16.73 5.79
C LEU A 21 -7.32 -17.13 7.26
N SER A 22 -8.45 -17.72 7.64
CA SER A 22 -8.65 -18.25 8.99
C SER A 22 -7.72 -19.44 9.27
N LEU A 23 -7.47 -20.29 8.26
CA LEU A 23 -6.47 -21.36 8.37
C LEU A 23 -5.04 -20.85 8.53
N GLU A 24 -4.72 -19.67 8.00
CA GLU A 24 -3.43 -18.97 8.21
C GLU A 24 -3.34 -18.27 9.58
N GLY A 25 -4.39 -18.34 10.40
CA GLY A 25 -4.41 -17.78 11.77
C GLY A 25 -4.84 -16.31 11.86
N TYR A 26 -5.47 -15.77 10.82
CA TYR A 26 -6.05 -14.42 10.85
C TYR A 26 -7.47 -14.43 11.43
N GLU A 27 -7.84 -13.35 12.12
CA GLU A 27 -9.23 -13.05 12.47
C GLU A 27 -9.87 -12.34 11.27
N VAL A 28 -10.78 -13.02 10.58
CA VAL A 28 -11.37 -12.52 9.33
C VAL A 28 -12.80 -12.05 9.55
N GLU A 29 -13.06 -10.83 9.17
CA GLU A 29 -14.39 -10.27 9.12
C GLU A 29 -14.77 -9.99 7.66
N VAL A 30 -15.97 -10.43 7.25
CA VAL A 30 -16.46 -10.27 5.88
C VAL A 30 -17.62 -9.28 5.85
N VAL A 31 -17.58 -8.31 4.95
CA VAL A 31 -18.70 -7.43 4.59
C VAL A 31 -18.93 -7.47 3.09
N ARG A 32 -20.18 -7.29 2.66
CA ARG A 32 -20.62 -7.58 1.28
C ARG A 32 -20.98 -6.37 0.45
N ASP A 33 -20.79 -5.18 0.98
CA ASP A 33 -21.03 -3.93 0.22
C ASP A 33 -20.16 -2.78 0.75
N GLY A 34 -20.01 -1.77 -0.08
CA GLY A 34 -19.14 -0.64 0.23
C GLY A 34 -19.63 0.28 1.33
N VAL A 35 -20.94 0.30 1.62
CA VAL A 35 -21.53 1.08 2.72
C VAL A 35 -21.19 0.40 4.04
N ALA A 36 -21.41 -0.92 4.13
CA ALA A 36 -21.04 -1.72 5.28
C ALA A 36 -19.52 -1.65 5.57
N ALA A 37 -18.69 -1.72 4.53
CA ALA A 37 -17.24 -1.56 4.68
C ALA A 37 -16.85 -0.21 5.29
N THR A 38 -17.44 0.87 4.77
CA THR A 38 -17.20 2.22 5.29
C THR A 38 -17.65 2.36 6.75
N GLN A 39 -18.79 1.76 7.12
CA GLN A 39 -19.28 1.75 8.50
C GLN A 39 -18.34 0.94 9.41
N ARG A 40 -17.98 -0.27 9.01
CA ARG A 40 -17.14 -1.15 9.83
C ARG A 40 -15.77 -0.56 10.13
N THR A 41 -15.17 0.16 9.18
CA THR A 41 -13.90 0.88 9.38
C THR A 41 -14.00 2.12 10.28
N ARG A 42 -15.22 2.51 10.71
CA ARG A 42 -15.44 3.52 11.77
C ARG A 42 -15.55 2.90 13.16
N GLU A 43 -16.07 1.68 13.21
CA GLU A 43 -16.40 0.97 14.45
C GLU A 43 -15.25 0.11 14.97
N ALA A 44 -14.38 -0.35 14.05
CA ALA A 44 -13.27 -1.23 14.40
C ALA A 44 -12.01 -0.90 13.60
N THR A 45 -10.87 -1.34 14.15
CA THR A 45 -9.55 -1.28 13.49
C THR A 45 -9.20 -2.63 12.89
N PHE A 46 -8.54 -2.59 11.75
CA PHE A 46 -8.04 -3.76 11.03
C PHE A 46 -6.57 -3.57 10.68
N ASP A 47 -5.83 -4.67 10.58
CA ASP A 47 -4.42 -4.69 10.21
C ASP A 47 -4.25 -4.74 8.67
N LEU A 48 -5.27 -5.23 7.96
CA LEU A 48 -5.32 -5.29 6.50
C LEU A 48 -6.76 -5.23 6.01
N ILE A 49 -6.97 -4.64 4.84
CA ILE A 49 -8.25 -4.64 4.13
C ILE A 49 -8.04 -5.27 2.74
N LEU A 50 -8.76 -6.35 2.45
CA LEU A 50 -8.95 -6.86 1.09
C LEU A 50 -10.24 -6.25 0.55
N LEU A 51 -10.16 -5.56 -0.58
CA LEU A 51 -11.26 -4.72 -1.07
C LEU A 51 -11.54 -5.00 -2.54
N ASP A 52 -12.67 -5.62 -2.82
CA ASP A 52 -13.12 -5.72 -4.21
C ASP A 52 -13.40 -4.34 -4.79
N VAL A 53 -13.01 -4.15 -6.03
CA VAL A 53 -13.31 -2.94 -6.79
C VAL A 53 -14.77 -2.91 -7.22
N MET A 54 -15.33 -4.05 -7.61
CA MET A 54 -16.66 -4.16 -8.21
C MET A 54 -17.74 -4.46 -7.16
N LEU A 55 -17.95 -3.55 -6.21
CA LEU A 55 -18.93 -3.70 -5.14
C LEU A 55 -20.25 -2.99 -5.44
N PRO A 56 -21.39 -3.52 -4.96
CA PRO A 56 -22.66 -2.82 -4.99
C PRO A 56 -22.66 -1.58 -4.10
N LYS A 57 -23.52 -0.62 -4.41
CA LYS A 57 -23.77 0.63 -3.70
C LYS A 57 -22.59 1.63 -3.73
N LYS A 58 -21.35 1.17 -3.57
CA LYS A 58 -20.15 2.01 -3.54
C LYS A 58 -18.95 1.19 -3.97
N ASP A 59 -18.27 1.61 -5.04
CA ASP A 59 -17.13 0.89 -5.58
C ASP A 59 -15.88 0.97 -4.69
N GLY A 60 -14.96 0.01 -4.86
CA GLY A 60 -13.76 -0.11 -4.04
C GLY A 60 -12.81 1.08 -4.18
N PHE A 61 -12.75 1.73 -5.34
CA PHE A 61 -11.92 2.93 -5.51
C PHE A 61 -12.44 4.11 -4.69
N GLN A 62 -13.77 4.28 -4.63
CA GLN A 62 -14.39 5.32 -3.81
C GLN A 62 -14.15 5.06 -2.33
N ILE A 63 -14.24 3.79 -1.90
CA ILE A 63 -13.96 3.38 -0.51
C ILE A 63 -12.49 3.67 -0.18
N CYS A 64 -11.54 3.20 -0.99
CA CYS A 64 -10.11 3.42 -0.79
C CYS A 64 -9.82 4.91 -0.61
N ARG A 65 -10.29 5.77 -1.51
CA ARG A 65 -10.12 7.22 -1.44
C ARG A 65 -10.72 7.82 -0.16
N GLU A 66 -11.92 7.37 0.25
CA GLU A 66 -12.56 7.86 1.48
C GLU A 66 -11.75 7.46 2.71
N LEU A 67 -11.29 6.21 2.81
CA LEU A 67 -10.48 5.75 3.93
C LEU A 67 -9.20 6.57 4.06
N ARG A 68 -8.53 6.85 2.95
CA ARG A 68 -7.30 7.69 2.94
C ARG A 68 -7.59 9.15 3.33
N ARG A 69 -8.70 9.73 2.86
CA ARG A 69 -9.13 11.08 3.30
C ARG A 69 -9.45 11.16 4.78
N ARG A 70 -9.91 10.08 5.38
CA ARG A 70 -10.15 9.97 6.84
C ARG A 70 -8.87 9.70 7.64
N GLY A 71 -7.71 9.62 6.99
CA GLY A 71 -6.42 9.33 7.64
C GLY A 71 -6.24 7.87 8.04
N ILE A 72 -7.08 6.94 7.55
CA ILE A 72 -6.93 5.50 7.79
C ILE A 72 -5.72 5.01 7.01
N ARG A 73 -4.74 4.46 7.73
CA ARG A 73 -3.45 4.00 7.20
C ARG A 73 -3.37 2.48 7.05
N THR A 74 -4.43 1.75 7.43
CA THR A 74 -4.49 0.30 7.24
C THR A 74 -4.13 -0.05 5.79
N PRO A 75 -3.22 -1.00 5.54
CA PRO A 75 -2.90 -1.48 4.21
C PRO A 75 -4.15 -1.96 3.46
N ILE A 76 -4.27 -1.58 2.19
CA ILE A 76 -5.40 -1.95 1.33
C ILE A 76 -4.86 -2.68 0.11
N ILE A 77 -5.30 -3.93 -0.09
CA ILE A 77 -5.09 -4.68 -1.32
C ILE A 77 -6.42 -4.66 -2.10
N LEU A 78 -6.39 -4.11 -3.31
CA LEU A 78 -7.55 -4.13 -4.20
C LEU A 78 -7.65 -5.49 -4.90
N LEU A 79 -8.84 -6.08 -4.89
CA LEU A 79 -9.18 -7.25 -5.70
C LEU A 79 -9.95 -6.75 -6.93
N THR A 80 -9.53 -7.10 -8.14
CA THR A 80 -10.16 -6.56 -9.35
C THR A 80 -10.23 -7.56 -10.49
N ALA A 81 -11.38 -7.64 -11.14
CA ALA A 81 -11.52 -8.35 -12.42
C ALA A 81 -10.94 -7.53 -13.60
N ARG A 82 -10.60 -6.27 -13.36
CA ARG A 82 -10.12 -5.35 -14.37
C ARG A 82 -8.64 -5.58 -14.65
N THR A 83 -8.33 -5.97 -15.86
CA THR A 83 -6.97 -6.29 -16.30
C THR A 83 -6.22 -5.09 -16.87
N GLN A 84 -6.95 -4.01 -17.19
CA GLN A 84 -6.36 -2.82 -17.80
C GLN A 84 -5.38 -2.14 -16.83
N GLU A 85 -4.18 -1.90 -17.32
CA GLU A 85 -3.10 -1.32 -16.52
C GLU A 85 -3.44 0.08 -15.98
N ALA A 86 -4.18 0.87 -16.74
CA ALA A 86 -4.62 2.20 -16.33
C ALA A 86 -5.47 2.18 -15.05
N GLU A 87 -6.34 1.18 -14.89
CA GLU A 87 -7.20 1.06 -13.71
C GLU A 87 -6.42 0.60 -12.47
N LYS A 88 -5.41 -0.24 -12.67
CA LYS A 88 -4.49 -0.66 -11.59
C LYS A 88 -3.68 0.54 -11.08
N VAL A 89 -3.14 1.34 -12.00
CA VAL A 89 -2.45 2.59 -11.67
C VAL A 89 -3.38 3.54 -10.93
N MET A 90 -4.62 3.71 -11.39
CA MET A 90 -5.62 4.55 -10.73
C MET A 90 -5.88 4.10 -9.29
N GLY A 91 -6.00 2.79 -9.03
CA GLY A 91 -6.17 2.27 -7.67
C GLY A 91 -5.03 2.64 -6.74
N LEU A 92 -3.79 2.51 -7.20
CA LEU A 92 -2.59 2.90 -6.45
C LEU A 92 -2.51 4.42 -6.26
N GLU A 93 -2.90 5.22 -7.24
CA GLU A 93 -2.97 6.69 -7.12
C GLU A 93 -4.02 7.14 -6.11
N LEU A 94 -5.09 6.37 -5.93
CA LEU A 94 -6.11 6.60 -4.91
C LEU A 94 -5.68 6.18 -3.49
N GLY A 95 -4.50 5.57 -3.37
CA GLY A 95 -3.88 5.22 -2.10
C GLY A 95 -3.99 3.75 -1.70
N ALA A 96 -4.33 2.85 -2.61
CA ALA A 96 -4.14 1.42 -2.37
C ALA A 96 -2.65 1.09 -2.28
N ASP A 97 -2.32 0.07 -1.50
CA ASP A 97 -0.94 -0.36 -1.30
C ASP A 97 -0.54 -1.45 -2.31
N ASP A 98 -1.51 -2.23 -2.77
CA ASP A 98 -1.34 -3.24 -3.80
C ASP A 98 -2.66 -3.56 -4.50
N TYR A 99 -2.59 -4.35 -5.57
CA TYR A 99 -3.76 -4.91 -6.24
C TYR A 99 -3.53 -6.36 -6.68
N VAL A 100 -4.60 -7.13 -6.76
CA VAL A 100 -4.61 -8.51 -7.24
C VAL A 100 -5.72 -8.68 -8.27
N THR A 101 -5.39 -9.26 -9.42
CA THR A 101 -6.38 -9.50 -10.47
C THR A 101 -7.11 -10.84 -10.26
N LYS A 102 -8.42 -10.80 -10.37
CA LYS A 102 -9.27 -12.01 -10.39
C LYS A 102 -9.24 -12.65 -11.81
N PRO A 103 -9.15 -14.00 -11.91
CA PRO A 103 -8.96 -14.94 -10.82
C PRO A 103 -7.53 -14.94 -10.29
N PHE A 104 -7.36 -15.09 -9.00
CA PHE A 104 -6.06 -15.13 -8.33
C PHE A 104 -5.76 -16.48 -7.68
N SER A 105 -4.50 -16.80 -7.56
CA SER A 105 -4.05 -17.94 -6.77
C SER A 105 -4.13 -17.62 -5.26
N PRO A 106 -4.73 -18.50 -4.42
CA PRO A 106 -4.68 -18.32 -2.96
C PRO A 106 -3.25 -18.18 -2.44
N ALA A 107 -2.30 -18.91 -2.98
CA ALA A 107 -0.88 -18.82 -2.61
C ALA A 107 -0.30 -17.43 -2.92
N GLU A 108 -0.64 -16.85 -4.08
CA GLU A 108 -0.23 -15.49 -4.44
C GLU A 108 -0.81 -14.46 -3.47
N LEU A 109 -2.11 -14.54 -3.20
CA LEU A 109 -2.77 -13.59 -2.29
C LEU A 109 -2.19 -13.70 -0.88
N ARG A 110 -1.95 -14.90 -0.35
CA ARG A 110 -1.29 -15.09 0.96
C ARG A 110 0.11 -14.49 1.00
N ALA A 111 0.91 -14.67 -0.05
CA ALA A 111 2.24 -14.07 -0.12
C ALA A 111 2.17 -12.53 -0.06
N ARG A 112 1.21 -11.92 -0.77
CA ARG A 112 0.97 -10.48 -0.76
C ARG A 112 0.51 -9.97 0.61
N ILE A 113 -0.41 -10.66 1.25
CA ILE A 113 -0.88 -10.35 2.61
C ILE A 113 0.29 -10.40 3.60
N LYS A 114 1.09 -11.48 3.58
CA LYS A 114 2.28 -11.62 4.44
C LYS A 114 3.28 -10.48 4.19
N ALA A 115 3.49 -10.08 2.94
CA ALA A 115 4.36 -8.94 2.62
C ALA A 115 3.83 -7.61 3.17
N MET A 116 2.52 -7.38 3.08
CA MET A 116 1.89 -6.17 3.63
C MET A 116 1.95 -6.12 5.15
N LEU A 117 1.68 -7.25 5.81
CA LEU A 117 1.66 -7.37 7.27
C LEU A 117 3.06 -7.49 7.88
N ARG A 118 4.08 -7.87 7.08
CA ARG A 118 5.45 -7.95 7.56
C ARG A 118 5.87 -6.59 8.13
N ARG A 119 6.24 -6.58 9.41
CA ARG A 119 6.90 -5.41 10.00
C ARG A 119 8.12 -5.10 9.16
N SER A 120 8.15 -3.91 8.60
CA SER A 120 9.29 -3.54 7.76
C SER A 120 10.50 -3.39 8.66
N ALA A 121 11.68 -3.68 8.13
CA ALA A 121 12.93 -3.31 8.74
C ALA A 121 13.06 -1.76 8.99
N ALA A 122 12.01 -0.98 8.70
CA ALA A 122 11.88 0.42 9.15
C ALA A 122 11.93 0.57 10.68
N GLU A 123 11.82 -0.54 11.44
CA GLU A 123 11.91 -0.53 12.91
C GLU A 123 13.26 0.00 13.43
N ASP A 124 14.34 -0.06 12.62
CA ASP A 124 15.63 0.50 12.99
C ASP A 124 15.76 2.01 12.72
N LEU A 125 14.84 2.58 11.93
CA LEU A 125 14.76 4.02 11.69
C LEU A 125 13.71 4.64 12.60
N GLU A 126 14.10 5.54 13.49
CA GLU A 126 13.15 6.25 14.34
C GLU A 126 12.53 7.42 13.58
N VAL A 127 13.29 8.50 13.44
CA VAL A 127 12.90 9.72 12.72
C VAL A 127 14.00 10.13 11.77
N TYR A 128 13.62 10.44 10.54
CA TYR A 128 14.54 10.96 9.54
C TYR A 128 14.08 12.31 9.02
N ARG A 129 15.01 13.27 8.90
CA ARG A 129 14.74 14.64 8.48
C ARG A 129 15.57 15.02 7.26
N PHE A 130 14.89 15.63 6.28
CA PHE A 130 15.53 16.17 5.09
C PHE A 130 14.69 17.31 4.52
N GLY A 131 15.32 18.42 4.10
CA GLY A 131 14.62 19.61 3.68
C GLY A 131 13.60 20.06 4.74
N ASP A 132 12.34 20.20 4.33
CA ASP A 132 11.20 20.53 5.20
C ASP A 132 10.38 19.28 5.62
N VAL A 133 10.91 18.08 5.35
CA VAL A 133 10.24 16.80 5.61
C VAL A 133 10.80 16.13 6.86
N GLU A 134 9.90 15.62 7.70
CA GLU A 134 10.18 14.74 8.82
C GLU A 134 9.37 13.45 8.66
N ALA A 135 10.05 12.30 8.60
CA ALA A 135 9.46 10.98 8.53
C ALA A 135 9.68 10.24 9.85
N ASP A 136 8.60 9.97 10.59
CA ASP A 136 8.59 9.13 11.78
C ASP A 136 8.14 7.71 11.38
N PHE A 137 9.09 6.81 11.25
CA PHE A 137 8.84 5.44 10.80
C PHE A 137 8.16 4.57 11.87
N ARG A 138 8.34 4.89 13.16
CA ARG A 138 7.66 4.18 14.26
C ARG A 138 6.18 4.55 14.35
N ARG A 139 5.87 5.84 14.18
CA ARG A 139 4.49 6.33 14.20
C ARG A 139 3.79 6.22 12.86
N PHE A 140 4.50 5.80 11.82
CA PHE A 140 4.00 5.82 10.44
C PHE A 140 3.45 7.20 10.06
N GLU A 141 4.20 8.25 10.38
CA GLU A 141 3.80 9.63 10.16
C GLU A 141 4.83 10.37 9.28
N LEU A 142 4.32 11.15 8.36
CA LEU A 142 5.10 12.06 7.53
C LEU A 142 4.63 13.48 7.81
N ARG A 143 5.57 14.38 8.05
CA ARG A 143 5.30 15.82 8.18
C ARG A 143 6.08 16.58 7.14
N ARG A 144 5.50 17.66 6.63
CA ARG A 144 6.17 18.60 5.75
C ARG A 144 5.87 20.02 6.19
N GLY A 145 6.89 20.83 6.42
CA GLY A 145 6.73 22.16 7.00
C GLY A 145 5.95 22.14 8.32
N GLY A 146 6.12 21.08 9.15
CA GLY A 146 5.39 20.89 10.40
C GLY A 146 3.96 20.34 10.26
N THR A 147 3.40 20.30 9.05
CA THR A 147 2.02 19.81 8.79
C THR A 147 2.05 18.31 8.47
N VAL A 148 1.13 17.55 9.07
CA VAL A 148 0.99 16.11 8.80
C VAL A 148 0.50 15.91 7.37
N VAL A 149 1.23 15.08 6.61
CA VAL A 149 0.90 14.68 5.24
C VAL A 149 0.43 13.22 5.23
N GLY A 150 -0.67 12.95 4.55
CA GLY A 150 -1.20 11.59 4.42
C GLY A 150 -0.24 10.71 3.63
N VAL A 151 0.29 9.66 4.26
CA VAL A 151 1.20 8.68 3.66
C VAL A 151 0.63 7.28 3.84
N THR A 152 0.77 6.41 2.85
CA THR A 152 0.37 5.01 2.98
C THR A 152 1.50 4.18 3.60
N PRO A 153 1.19 3.00 4.21
CA PRO A 153 2.22 2.13 4.76
C PRO A 153 3.30 1.74 3.75
N ILE A 154 2.89 1.47 2.51
CA ILE A 154 3.84 1.06 1.46
C ILE A 154 4.74 2.21 1.02
N GLU A 155 4.21 3.43 0.93
CA GLU A 155 5.02 4.62 0.63
C GLU A 155 6.06 4.88 1.71
N LEU A 156 5.71 4.68 2.98
CA LEU A 156 6.64 4.87 4.08
C LEU A 156 7.70 3.75 4.12
N LYS A 157 7.32 2.49 3.82
CA LYS A 157 8.28 1.39 3.63
C LYS A 157 9.25 1.69 2.49
N LEU A 158 8.75 2.22 1.38
CA LEU A 158 9.57 2.61 0.23
C LEU A 158 10.56 3.72 0.62
N LEU A 159 10.09 4.74 1.32
CA LEU A 159 10.96 5.80 1.83
C LEU A 159 12.03 5.24 2.78
N ALA A 160 11.68 4.34 3.69
CA ALA A 160 12.62 3.71 4.61
C ALA A 160 13.72 2.93 3.87
N ALA A 161 13.35 2.15 2.84
CA ALA A 161 14.31 1.42 2.02
C ALA A 161 15.30 2.37 1.31
N LEU A 162 14.78 3.48 0.78
CA LEU A 162 15.56 4.51 0.09
C LEU A 162 16.48 5.27 1.06
N VAL A 163 16.00 5.65 2.23
CA VAL A 163 16.79 6.35 3.27
C VAL A 163 17.96 5.49 3.75
N ARG A 164 17.76 4.18 3.98
CA ARG A 164 18.83 3.27 4.37
C ARG A 164 19.94 3.13 3.33
N ASN A 165 19.56 3.26 2.06
CA ASN A 165 20.48 3.17 0.93
C ASN A 165 20.78 4.55 0.34
N ARG A 166 20.75 5.61 1.17
CA ARG A 166 21.00 6.98 0.74
C ARG A 166 22.27 7.10 -0.13
N GLY A 167 22.15 7.85 -1.22
CA GLY A 167 23.23 8.05 -2.19
C GLY A 167 23.51 6.85 -3.11
N THR A 168 22.88 5.69 -2.84
CA THR A 168 23.02 4.50 -3.68
C THR A 168 21.85 4.36 -4.63
N VAL A 169 22.12 3.99 -5.87
CA VAL A 169 21.05 3.67 -6.83
C VAL A 169 20.49 2.29 -6.53
N LEU A 170 19.20 2.23 -6.22
CA LEU A 170 18.46 0.99 -6.06
C LEU A 170 17.71 0.66 -7.36
N SER A 171 17.91 -0.53 -7.89
CA SER A 171 17.10 -1.03 -9.00
C SER A 171 15.66 -1.25 -8.56
N ARG A 172 14.72 -1.24 -9.53
CA ARG A 172 13.31 -1.56 -9.23
C ARG A 172 13.17 -2.93 -8.59
N ALA A 173 13.90 -3.93 -9.09
CA ALA A 173 13.91 -5.27 -8.50
C ALA A 173 14.35 -5.24 -7.04
N LYS A 174 15.44 -4.52 -6.71
CA LYS A 174 15.92 -4.41 -5.33
C LYS A 174 14.92 -3.67 -4.42
N LEU A 175 14.31 -2.59 -4.90
CA LEU A 175 13.25 -1.88 -4.16
C LEU A 175 12.05 -2.80 -3.91
N LYS A 176 11.64 -3.57 -4.93
CA LYS A 176 10.58 -4.57 -4.80
C LYS A 176 10.90 -5.57 -3.69
N ASP A 177 12.09 -6.16 -3.74
CA ASP A 177 12.51 -7.20 -2.79
C ASP A 177 12.60 -6.66 -1.35
N GLU A 178 13.08 -5.42 -1.16
CA GLU A 178 13.16 -4.80 0.16
C GLU A 178 11.78 -4.44 0.75
N VAL A 179 10.87 -3.95 -0.08
CA VAL A 179 9.57 -3.42 0.36
C VAL A 179 8.50 -4.50 0.43
N TRP A 180 8.42 -5.36 -0.60
CA TRP A 180 7.40 -6.41 -0.71
C TRP A 180 7.96 -7.81 -0.44
N GLY A 181 9.22 -8.05 -0.72
CA GLY A 181 9.91 -9.34 -0.57
C GLY A 181 10.25 -9.97 -1.91
N PRO A 182 11.22 -10.93 -1.92
CA PRO A 182 11.77 -11.51 -3.15
C PRO A 182 10.74 -12.30 -3.97
N ASP A 183 9.80 -12.95 -3.30
CA ASP A 183 8.78 -13.80 -3.95
C ASP A 183 7.58 -13.01 -4.49
N PHE A 184 7.62 -11.69 -4.38
CA PHE A 184 6.51 -10.86 -4.78
C PHE A 184 6.51 -10.59 -6.28
N ALA A 185 5.51 -11.11 -7.00
CA ALA A 185 5.35 -10.86 -8.43
C ALA A 185 4.59 -9.55 -8.66
N MET A 186 5.27 -8.55 -9.23
CA MET A 186 4.68 -7.28 -9.65
C MET A 186 5.41 -6.70 -10.84
N THR A 187 4.74 -5.80 -11.55
CA THR A 187 5.36 -5.01 -12.62
C THR A 187 6.12 -3.82 -12.05
N ASP A 188 7.17 -3.37 -12.72
CA ASP A 188 7.94 -2.18 -12.36
C ASP A 188 7.05 -0.93 -12.21
N ARG A 189 5.93 -0.88 -12.94
CA ARG A 189 5.00 0.24 -12.93
C ARG A 189 4.34 0.48 -11.57
N VAL A 190 4.14 -0.57 -10.76
CA VAL A 190 3.66 -0.43 -9.38
C VAL A 190 4.63 0.41 -8.56
N ILE A 191 5.92 0.11 -8.68
CA ILE A 191 6.98 0.85 -7.99
C ILE A 191 7.01 2.30 -8.47
N ASP A 192 6.97 2.50 -9.78
CA ASP A 192 6.99 3.85 -10.38
C ASP A 192 5.79 4.69 -9.91
N THR A 193 4.61 4.06 -9.74
CA THR A 193 3.42 4.74 -9.22
C THR A 193 3.59 5.14 -7.75
N HIS A 194 4.08 4.25 -6.89
CA HIS A 194 4.34 4.59 -5.49
C HIS A 194 5.44 5.65 -5.36
N VAL A 195 6.49 5.59 -6.19
CA VAL A 195 7.51 6.65 -6.26
C VAL A 195 6.89 8.00 -6.65
N ALA A 196 6.03 8.02 -7.67
CA ALA A 196 5.35 9.25 -8.09
C ALA A 196 4.45 9.81 -6.99
N ASN A 197 3.71 8.96 -6.27
CA ASN A 197 2.87 9.36 -5.15
C ASN A 197 3.70 9.88 -3.96
N LEU A 198 4.81 9.22 -3.65
CA LEU A 198 5.73 9.66 -2.60
C LEU A 198 6.34 11.03 -2.94
N ARG A 199 6.77 11.27 -4.19
CA ARG A 199 7.30 12.56 -4.65
C ARG A 199 6.32 13.70 -4.42
N LYS A 200 5.04 13.53 -4.70
CA LYS A 200 3.99 14.55 -4.45
C LYS A 200 3.95 14.99 -2.98
N LYS A 201 4.45 14.16 -2.07
CA LYS A 201 4.41 14.38 -0.62
C LYS A 201 5.70 14.94 -0.05
N ILE A 202 6.85 14.52 -0.59
CA ILE A 202 8.16 14.86 -0.03
C ILE A 202 8.93 15.91 -0.83
N GLU A 203 8.70 16.03 -2.14
CA GLU A 203 9.45 16.96 -2.99
C GLU A 203 8.89 18.38 -2.92
N PRO A 204 9.73 19.42 -2.99
CA PRO A 204 9.25 20.78 -3.19
C PRO A 204 8.39 20.89 -4.46
N GLU A 205 8.87 20.27 -5.56
CA GLU A 205 8.16 20.14 -6.80
C GLU A 205 8.29 18.69 -7.34
N ALA A 206 7.17 18.00 -7.46
CA ALA A 206 7.17 16.57 -7.83
C ALA A 206 7.69 16.31 -9.26
N GLY A 207 7.57 17.29 -10.15
CA GLY A 207 8.07 17.23 -11.53
C GLY A 207 9.59 17.41 -11.66
N GLU A 208 10.20 18.07 -10.66
CA GLU A 208 11.65 18.31 -10.58
C GLU A 208 12.22 17.75 -9.26
N PRO A 209 12.28 16.41 -9.13
CA PRO A 209 12.61 15.77 -7.87
C PRO A 209 14.07 16.01 -7.46
N ARG A 210 14.28 16.49 -6.23
CA ARG A 210 15.58 16.76 -5.63
C ARG A 210 16.02 15.63 -4.70
N TYR A 211 15.09 15.03 -3.97
CA TYR A 211 15.37 14.01 -2.96
C TYR A 211 15.30 12.60 -3.53
N LEU A 212 14.27 12.31 -4.32
CA LEU A 212 14.03 10.99 -4.90
C LEU A 212 14.25 11.02 -6.41
N VAL A 213 15.49 10.86 -6.83
CA VAL A 213 15.94 11.06 -8.20
C VAL A 213 15.81 9.77 -9.02
N SER A 214 15.32 9.88 -10.26
CA SER A 214 15.32 8.77 -11.23
C SER A 214 16.69 8.63 -11.89
N VAL A 215 17.22 7.40 -11.90
CA VAL A 215 18.37 7.04 -12.72
C VAL A 215 17.87 6.22 -13.91
N ARG A 216 17.87 6.84 -15.09
CA ARG A 216 17.27 6.30 -16.30
C ARG A 216 17.80 4.89 -16.62
N GLY A 217 16.88 3.95 -16.87
CA GLY A 217 17.20 2.55 -17.17
C GLY A 217 17.65 1.70 -15.99
N VAL A 218 17.85 2.28 -14.79
CA VAL A 218 18.35 1.56 -13.62
C VAL A 218 17.32 1.52 -12.50
N GLY A 219 16.91 2.67 -11.96
CA GLY A 219 16.02 2.72 -10.81
C GLY A 219 15.98 4.10 -10.16
N TYR A 220 16.10 4.14 -8.84
CA TYR A 220 15.94 5.34 -8.06
C TYR A 220 17.09 5.53 -7.05
N ARG A 221 17.42 6.78 -6.75
CA ARG A 221 18.40 7.17 -5.72
C ARG A 221 17.77 8.21 -4.81
N PHE A 222 18.06 8.12 -3.54
CA PHE A 222 17.63 9.09 -2.54
C PHE A 222 18.81 9.97 -2.12
N ASP A 223 18.66 11.28 -2.30
CA ASP A 223 19.68 12.29 -2.05
C ASP A 223 19.28 13.28 -0.92
N GLY A 224 18.11 13.04 -0.25
CA GLY A 224 17.58 13.84 0.83
C GLY A 224 18.27 13.69 2.20
#